data_316b357a43be329940390576b7eaf210
#
_entry.id   316b357a43be329940390576b7eaf210
#
_cell.length_a   1.000
_cell.length_b   1.000
_cell.length_c   1.000
_cell.angle_alpha   90.00
_cell.angle_beta   90.00
_cell.angle_gamma   90.00
#
_symmetry.space_group_name_H-M   'P 1'
#
loop_
_entity.id
_entity.type
_entity.pdbx_description
1 polymer ?
#
loop_
_entity_poly.entity_id
_entity_poly.type
_entity_poly.pdbx_seq_one_letter_code
_entity_poly.pdbx_strand_id
1 'polypeptide(L)'
;MMLEQPLAHNDILDHAELQKQIKTPVCLDESIHSSEDARHAIGLGSCRIINVKLGRVGGHAEAKRVEKVCRENNIPVWCGGMLESGVGRAHNIAMATLAGFTLPGDVSANSRYWAEDISEPPVTVTARGTLLAPEKPGLGFDLNMARIDSLTVRKETVVRKTSASGQRS
;
A
#
# COMPACT_ATOMS: atom_id res chain seq x y z
N MET A 1 -9.35 16.82 -8.14
CA MET A 1 -10.55 15.96 -7.96
C MET A 1 -10.40 14.77 -8.90
N MET A 2 -10.72 13.54 -8.46
CA MET A 2 -10.66 12.31 -9.24
C MET A 2 -11.95 11.50 -9.00
N LEU A 3 -12.21 10.54 -9.85
CA LEU A 3 -13.27 9.54 -9.69
C LEU A 3 -12.59 8.19 -9.46
N GLU A 4 -12.69 7.67 -8.24
CA GLU A 4 -11.99 6.45 -7.83
C GLU A 4 -12.87 5.23 -8.04
N GLN A 5 -12.31 4.22 -8.73
CA GLN A 5 -12.88 2.90 -9.01
C GLN A 5 -14.40 2.93 -9.30
N PRO A 6 -14.84 3.70 -10.30
CA PRO A 6 -16.28 3.89 -10.52
C PRO A 6 -17.01 2.64 -11.03
N LEU A 7 -16.28 1.68 -11.59
CA LEU A 7 -16.83 0.44 -12.14
C LEU A 7 -16.27 -0.78 -11.41
N ALA A 8 -16.62 -1.98 -11.87
CA ALA A 8 -16.19 -3.23 -11.23
C ALA A 8 -14.65 -3.39 -11.20
N HIS A 9 -14.15 -4.04 -10.16
CA HIS A 9 -12.71 -4.22 -9.95
C HIS A 9 -11.99 -5.03 -11.04
N ASN A 10 -12.69 -5.87 -11.76
CA ASN A 10 -12.15 -6.70 -12.85
C ASN A 10 -12.37 -6.10 -14.23
N ASP A 11 -12.88 -4.87 -14.33
CA ASP A 11 -13.27 -4.24 -15.58
C ASP A 11 -12.40 -3.02 -15.90
N ILE A 12 -11.24 -3.25 -16.50
CA ILE A 12 -10.39 -2.17 -17.01
C ILE A 12 -10.82 -1.68 -18.40
N LEU A 13 -11.63 -2.44 -19.12
CA LEU A 13 -12.07 -2.07 -20.48
C LEU A 13 -13.11 -0.97 -20.43
N ASP A 14 -14.18 -1.14 -19.67
CA ASP A 14 -15.22 -0.12 -19.55
C ASP A 14 -14.71 1.12 -18.79
N HIS A 15 -13.71 0.97 -17.90
CA HIS A 15 -13.01 2.14 -17.35
C HIS A 15 -12.33 2.96 -18.46
N ALA A 16 -11.76 2.32 -19.49
CA ALA A 16 -11.16 3.03 -20.61
C ALA A 16 -12.22 3.78 -21.44
N GLU A 17 -13.36 3.17 -21.68
CA GLU A 17 -14.47 3.82 -22.37
C GLU A 17 -15.05 4.98 -21.55
N LEU A 18 -15.19 4.82 -20.23
CA LEU A 18 -15.61 5.90 -19.34
C LEU A 18 -14.61 7.07 -19.37
N GLN A 19 -13.31 6.77 -19.26
CA GLN A 19 -12.29 7.84 -19.25
C GLN A 19 -12.26 8.66 -20.55
N LYS A 20 -12.63 8.08 -21.68
CA LYS A 20 -12.77 8.82 -22.96
C LYS A 20 -13.93 9.82 -22.93
N GLN A 21 -14.99 9.52 -22.18
CA GLN A 21 -16.22 10.32 -22.14
C GLN A 21 -16.16 11.44 -21.10
N ILE A 22 -15.25 11.36 -20.12
CA ILE A 22 -15.17 12.32 -19.01
C ILE A 22 -13.82 13.02 -18.93
N LYS A 23 -13.82 14.27 -18.49
CA LYS A 23 -12.60 15.05 -18.24
C LYS A 23 -11.97 14.73 -16.87
N THR A 24 -12.80 14.35 -15.90
CA THR A 24 -12.35 13.99 -14.55
C THR A 24 -11.46 12.76 -14.64
N PRO A 25 -10.24 12.80 -14.06
CA PRO A 25 -9.37 11.62 -14.03
C PRO A 25 -10.02 10.44 -13.31
N VAL A 26 -10.07 9.29 -13.96
CA VAL A 26 -10.35 8.02 -13.31
C VAL A 26 -9.11 7.58 -12.54
N CYS A 27 -9.29 7.21 -11.29
CA CYS A 27 -8.29 6.57 -10.45
C CYS A 27 -8.65 5.09 -10.30
N LEU A 28 -7.75 4.19 -10.65
CA LEU A 28 -7.94 2.76 -10.38
C LEU A 28 -7.34 2.39 -9.02
N ASP A 29 -8.11 1.63 -8.25
CA ASP A 29 -7.77 1.07 -6.95
C ASP A 29 -7.80 -0.45 -7.01
N GLU A 30 -8.95 -1.06 -6.84
CA GLU A 30 -9.13 -2.51 -6.75
C GLU A 30 -8.79 -3.25 -8.04
N SER A 31 -8.74 -2.59 -9.18
CA SER A 31 -8.33 -3.19 -10.46
C SER A 31 -6.82 -3.43 -10.56
N ILE A 32 -6.00 -2.88 -9.67
CA ILE A 32 -4.54 -2.92 -9.78
C ILE A 32 -3.96 -3.83 -8.70
N HIS A 33 -3.59 -5.06 -9.07
CA HIS A 33 -2.95 -6.04 -8.20
C HIS A 33 -1.45 -6.23 -8.49
N SER A 34 -1.01 -5.73 -9.64
CA SER A 34 0.37 -5.91 -10.11
C SER A 34 0.83 -4.75 -11.00
N SER A 35 2.13 -4.70 -11.26
CA SER A 35 2.70 -3.79 -12.24
C SER A 35 2.24 -4.10 -13.67
N GLU A 36 1.88 -5.35 -13.94
CA GLU A 36 1.32 -5.76 -15.23
C GLU A 36 -0.10 -5.20 -15.41
N ASP A 37 -0.96 -5.24 -14.37
CA ASP A 37 -2.28 -4.61 -14.42
C ASP A 37 -2.16 -3.11 -14.65
N ALA A 38 -1.24 -2.46 -13.94
CA ALA A 38 -0.96 -1.03 -14.15
C ALA A 38 -0.55 -0.74 -15.61
N ARG A 39 0.36 -1.55 -16.16
CA ARG A 39 0.80 -1.41 -17.56
C ARG A 39 -0.37 -1.57 -18.55
N HIS A 40 -1.22 -2.56 -18.34
CA HIS A 40 -2.40 -2.79 -19.19
C HIS A 40 -3.39 -1.63 -19.08
N ALA A 41 -3.75 -1.22 -17.87
CA ALA A 41 -4.68 -0.13 -17.64
C ALA A 41 -4.19 1.19 -18.27
N ILE A 42 -2.91 1.49 -18.13
CA ILE A 42 -2.26 2.67 -18.76
C ILE A 42 -2.30 2.55 -20.28
N GLY A 43 -1.93 1.39 -20.84
CA GLY A 43 -1.91 1.16 -22.28
C GLY A 43 -3.29 1.27 -22.93
N LEU A 44 -4.36 0.91 -22.21
CA LEU A 44 -5.75 1.05 -22.66
C LEU A 44 -6.31 2.47 -22.44
N GLY A 45 -5.66 3.28 -21.61
CA GLY A 45 -6.18 4.59 -21.20
C GLY A 45 -7.31 4.50 -20.18
N SER A 46 -7.34 3.42 -19.38
CA SER A 46 -8.40 3.15 -18.38
C SER A 46 -8.37 4.11 -17.21
N CYS A 47 -7.23 4.74 -16.96
CA CYS A 47 -7.06 5.66 -15.84
C CYS A 47 -6.03 6.75 -16.15
N ARG A 48 -6.04 7.77 -15.30
CA ARG A 48 -5.02 8.83 -15.25
C ARG A 48 -4.36 8.96 -13.88
N ILE A 49 -4.79 8.14 -12.92
CA ILE A 49 -4.27 8.07 -11.55
C ILE A 49 -4.35 6.61 -11.10
N ILE A 50 -3.41 6.17 -10.28
CA ILE A 50 -3.49 4.84 -9.64
C ILE A 50 -3.30 5.00 -8.12
N ASN A 51 -4.20 4.34 -7.38
CA ASN A 51 -4.09 4.12 -5.95
C ASN A 51 -3.27 2.86 -5.69
N VAL A 52 -2.15 2.98 -4.98
CA VAL A 52 -1.27 1.85 -4.65
C VAL A 52 -1.46 1.48 -3.19
N LYS A 53 -1.91 0.24 -2.96
CA LYS A 53 -2.05 -0.34 -1.62
C LYS A 53 -1.10 -1.53 -1.48
N LEU A 54 -0.16 -1.47 -0.54
CA LEU A 54 0.88 -2.50 -0.33
C LEU A 54 0.30 -3.91 -0.18
N GLY A 55 -0.76 -4.04 0.61
CA GLY A 55 -1.40 -5.34 0.86
C GLY A 55 -2.04 -5.93 -0.39
N ARG A 56 -2.64 -5.10 -1.25
CA ARG A 56 -3.29 -5.55 -2.48
C ARG A 56 -2.28 -6.01 -3.53
N VAL A 57 -1.18 -5.29 -3.71
CA VAL A 57 -0.17 -5.62 -4.71
C VAL A 57 0.86 -6.65 -4.22
N GLY A 58 0.74 -7.16 -2.98
CA GLY A 58 1.61 -8.22 -2.46
C GLY A 58 2.94 -7.72 -1.88
N GLY A 59 3.04 -6.45 -1.50
CA GLY A 59 4.16 -5.90 -0.74
C GLY A 59 5.05 -4.93 -1.50
N HIS A 60 6.15 -4.51 -0.87
CA HIS A 60 7.03 -3.44 -1.34
C HIS A 60 7.65 -3.67 -2.72
N ALA A 61 8.06 -4.91 -3.02
CA ALA A 61 8.73 -5.20 -4.29
C ALA A 61 7.80 -4.92 -5.48
N GLU A 62 6.55 -5.33 -5.40
CA GLU A 62 5.57 -5.09 -6.46
C GLU A 62 5.07 -3.65 -6.46
N ALA A 63 4.84 -3.05 -5.29
CA ALA A 63 4.46 -1.64 -5.19
C ALA A 63 5.49 -0.70 -5.86
N LYS A 64 6.80 -0.98 -5.70
CA LYS A 64 7.87 -0.26 -6.38
C LYS A 64 7.84 -0.47 -7.90
N ARG A 65 7.47 -1.66 -8.37
CA ARG A 65 7.29 -1.91 -9.81
C ARG A 65 6.10 -1.15 -10.37
N VAL A 66 4.97 -1.15 -9.66
CA VAL A 66 3.79 -0.35 -10.01
C VAL A 66 4.15 1.15 -10.09
N GLU A 67 4.79 1.69 -9.03
CA GLU A 67 5.25 3.09 -9.02
C GLU A 67 6.14 3.39 -10.22
N LYS A 68 7.11 2.53 -10.51
CA LYS A 68 8.03 2.70 -11.64
C LYS A 68 7.27 2.77 -12.97
N VAL A 69 6.37 1.82 -13.23
CA VAL A 69 5.55 1.80 -14.44
C VAL A 69 4.73 3.09 -14.56
N CYS A 70 4.09 3.51 -13.49
CA CYS A 70 3.29 4.73 -13.47
C CYS A 70 4.15 5.97 -13.74
N ARG A 71 5.29 6.11 -13.07
CA ARG A 71 6.20 7.24 -13.23
C ARG A 71 6.78 7.34 -14.65
N GLU A 72 7.16 6.22 -15.26
CA GLU A 72 7.65 6.15 -16.64
C GLU A 72 6.59 6.54 -17.68
N ASN A 73 5.31 6.44 -17.30
CA ASN A 73 4.18 6.82 -18.16
C ASN A 73 3.48 8.14 -17.72
N ASN A 74 4.09 8.90 -16.80
CA ASN A 74 3.54 10.16 -16.27
C ASN A 74 2.14 9.99 -15.62
N ILE A 75 1.87 8.84 -15.03
CA ILE A 75 0.66 8.58 -14.25
C ILE A 75 0.97 8.83 -12.78
N PRO A 76 0.41 9.86 -12.14
CA PRO A 76 0.59 10.11 -10.73
C PRO A 76 -0.02 9.00 -9.89
N VAL A 77 0.62 8.69 -8.78
CA VAL A 77 0.12 7.70 -7.81
C VAL A 77 -0.03 8.32 -6.43
N TRP A 78 -0.85 7.67 -5.62
CA TRP A 78 -0.99 7.95 -4.19
C TRP A 78 -1.08 6.67 -3.39
N CYS A 79 -0.76 6.77 -2.10
CA CYS A 79 -0.76 5.64 -1.19
C CYS A 79 -2.12 5.55 -0.50
N GLY A 80 -2.89 4.51 -0.84
CA GLY A 80 -4.12 4.18 -0.15
C GLY A 80 -3.87 3.54 1.21
N GLY A 81 -4.72 3.87 2.18
CA GLY A 81 -4.76 3.24 3.49
C GLY A 81 -5.82 2.15 3.58
N MET A 82 -5.66 1.28 4.58
CA MET A 82 -6.62 0.28 5.02
C MET A 82 -6.76 0.39 6.54
N LEU A 83 -7.45 -0.54 7.17
CA LEU A 83 -7.57 -0.63 8.63
C LEU A 83 -6.30 -1.21 9.28
N GLU A 84 -5.13 -0.77 8.83
CA GLU A 84 -3.86 -1.27 9.34
C GLU A 84 -3.64 -0.90 10.81
N SER A 85 -2.86 -1.74 11.50
CA SER A 85 -2.14 -1.34 12.69
C SER A 85 -1.00 -0.36 12.34
N GLY A 86 -0.35 0.21 13.35
CA GLY A 86 0.81 1.07 13.15
C GLY A 86 1.95 0.41 12.38
N VAL A 87 2.06 -0.92 12.42
CA VAL A 87 3.02 -1.68 11.59
C VAL A 87 2.72 -1.52 10.11
N GLY A 88 1.49 -1.77 9.69
CA GLY A 88 1.08 -1.59 8.29
C GLY A 88 1.20 -0.13 7.84
N ARG A 89 0.84 0.83 8.73
CA ARG A 89 1.02 2.26 8.46
C ARG A 89 2.48 2.66 8.26
N ALA A 90 3.39 2.12 9.06
CA ALA A 90 4.82 2.37 8.90
C ALA A 90 5.31 1.99 7.49
N HIS A 91 4.85 0.86 6.97
CA HIS A 91 5.15 0.43 5.60
C HIS A 91 4.54 1.38 4.55
N ASN A 92 3.29 1.82 4.74
CA ASN A 92 2.64 2.79 3.85
C ASN A 92 3.36 4.15 3.86
N ILE A 93 3.75 4.63 5.04
CA ILE A 93 4.52 5.89 5.17
C ILE A 93 5.84 5.77 4.41
N ALA A 94 6.59 4.68 4.60
CA ALA A 94 7.84 4.46 3.90
C ALA A 94 7.64 4.41 2.38
N MET A 95 6.60 3.73 1.90
CA MET A 95 6.28 3.68 0.46
C MET A 95 5.92 5.06 -0.09
N ALA A 96 5.13 5.85 0.65
CA ALA A 96 4.70 7.18 0.23
C ALA A 96 5.85 8.20 0.09
N THR A 97 7.07 7.87 0.56
CA THR A 97 8.27 8.70 0.34
C THR A 97 8.92 8.50 -1.03
N LEU A 98 8.48 7.52 -1.82
CA LEU A 98 9.00 7.32 -3.18
C LEU A 98 8.56 8.46 -4.10
N ALA A 99 9.42 8.80 -5.05
CA ALA A 99 9.26 9.98 -5.90
C ALA A 99 7.97 10.02 -6.75
N GLY A 100 7.41 8.85 -7.10
CA GLY A 100 6.19 8.75 -7.88
C GLY A 100 4.90 9.04 -7.09
N PHE A 101 4.95 9.01 -5.74
CA PHE A 101 3.80 9.32 -4.88
C PHE A 101 3.63 10.84 -4.76
N THR A 102 3.05 11.43 -5.78
CA THR A 102 2.94 12.90 -5.93
C THR A 102 1.59 13.47 -5.47
N LEU A 103 0.61 12.61 -5.22
CA LEU A 103 -0.72 13.02 -4.75
C LEU A 103 -0.86 12.73 -3.25
N PRO A 104 -1.72 13.49 -2.54
CA PRO A 104 -2.01 13.22 -1.13
C PRO A 104 -2.51 11.79 -0.93
N GLY A 105 -1.96 11.09 0.05
CA GLY A 105 -2.34 9.72 0.40
C GLY A 105 -3.48 9.65 1.41
N ASP A 106 -3.97 8.43 1.65
CA ASP A 106 -4.99 8.13 2.65
C ASP A 106 -4.39 7.34 3.84
N VAL A 107 -3.20 7.70 4.26
CA VAL A 107 -2.56 7.14 5.46
C VAL A 107 -2.95 7.99 6.65
N SER A 108 -3.77 7.44 7.55
CA SER A 108 -4.32 8.16 8.71
C SER A 108 -3.48 7.97 9.99
N ALA A 109 -3.77 8.76 11.02
CA ALA A 109 -3.26 8.51 12.38
C ALA A 109 -3.78 7.17 12.93
N ASN A 110 -3.01 6.54 13.86
CA ASN A 110 -3.44 5.31 14.53
C ASN A 110 -4.78 5.48 15.25
N SER A 111 -4.97 6.62 15.90
CA SER A 111 -6.17 6.95 16.67
C SER A 111 -7.47 7.00 15.86
N ARG A 112 -7.38 6.97 14.52
CA ARG A 112 -8.58 6.85 13.67
C ARG A 112 -9.30 5.52 13.86
N TYR A 113 -8.56 4.45 14.12
CA TYR A 113 -9.11 3.09 14.20
C TYR A 113 -8.86 2.40 15.54
N TRP A 114 -7.78 2.78 16.25
CA TRP A 114 -7.31 2.10 17.44
C TRP A 114 -7.16 3.10 18.60
N ALA A 115 -7.82 2.84 19.72
CA ALA A 115 -7.60 3.61 20.93
C ALA A 115 -6.16 3.45 21.43
N GLU A 116 -5.61 2.23 21.28
CA GLU A 116 -4.22 1.86 21.56
C GLU A 116 -3.72 0.92 20.47
N ASP A 117 -2.64 1.30 19.80
CA ASP A 117 -2.02 0.50 18.74
C ASP A 117 -0.87 -0.36 19.28
N ILE A 118 -0.32 -1.20 18.43
CA ILE A 118 0.83 -2.07 18.70
C ILE A 118 2.17 -1.44 18.33
N SER A 119 2.20 -0.23 17.79
CA SER A 119 3.42 0.52 17.43
C SER A 119 3.66 1.71 18.36
N GLU A 120 4.92 2.00 18.64
CA GLU A 120 5.36 3.12 19.49
C GLU A 120 6.51 3.91 18.83
N PRO A 121 6.45 5.26 18.85
CA PRO A 121 5.29 6.07 19.21
C PRO A 121 4.13 5.88 18.22
N PRO A 122 2.89 6.23 18.58
CA PRO A 122 1.78 6.15 17.65
C PRO A 122 1.98 7.11 16.47
N VAL A 123 1.55 6.69 15.29
CA VAL A 123 1.51 7.56 14.10
C VAL A 123 0.48 8.66 14.32
N THR A 124 0.89 9.91 14.17
CA THR A 124 0.05 11.09 14.33
C THR A 124 0.10 11.97 13.09
N VAL A 125 -1.02 12.63 12.80
CA VAL A 125 -1.09 13.62 11.72
C VAL A 125 -0.75 15.00 12.30
N THR A 126 0.11 15.73 11.63
CA THR A 126 0.47 17.09 12.01
C THR A 126 -0.70 18.06 11.82
N ALA A 127 -0.62 19.25 12.39
CA ALA A 127 -1.62 20.30 12.19
C ALA A 127 -1.78 20.72 10.72
N ARG A 128 -0.81 20.41 9.86
CA ARG A 128 -0.86 20.65 8.41
C ARG A 128 -1.47 19.50 7.62
N GLY A 129 -1.95 18.43 8.27
CA GLY A 129 -2.48 17.26 7.61
C GLY A 129 -1.42 16.33 7.00
N THR A 130 -0.17 16.39 7.46
CA THR A 130 0.93 15.55 6.97
C THR A 130 1.35 14.52 8.01
N LEU A 131 1.97 13.44 7.55
CA LEU A 131 2.67 12.46 8.37
C LEU A 131 4.18 12.65 8.21
N LEU A 132 4.91 12.49 9.31
CA LEU A 132 6.37 12.50 9.27
C LEU A 132 6.86 11.06 9.09
N ALA A 133 7.69 10.85 8.07
CA ALA A 133 8.38 9.57 7.89
C ALA A 133 9.48 9.45 8.96
N PRO A 134 9.57 8.33 9.69
CA PRO A 134 10.62 8.13 10.67
C PRO A 134 11.98 7.95 9.98
N GLU A 135 13.04 8.42 10.63
CA GLU A 135 14.42 8.26 10.15
C GLU A 135 15.11 7.02 10.76
N LYS A 136 14.48 6.39 11.77
CA LYS A 136 15.01 5.20 12.44
C LYS A 136 15.04 4.03 11.46
N PRO A 137 16.13 3.24 11.40
CA PRO A 137 16.24 2.06 10.55
C PRO A 137 15.14 1.02 10.78
N GLY A 138 14.88 0.19 9.77
CA GLY A 138 13.90 -0.88 9.81
C GLY A 138 12.48 -0.35 9.66
N LEU A 139 11.58 -0.72 10.56
CA LEU A 139 10.18 -0.28 10.56
C LEU A 139 10.02 1.23 10.87
N GLY A 140 11.02 1.81 11.55
CA GLY A 140 10.98 3.20 12.00
C GLY A 140 10.22 3.42 13.31
N PHE A 141 9.48 2.43 13.78
CA PHE A 141 8.72 2.42 15.04
C PHE A 141 9.10 1.20 15.86
N ASP A 142 8.93 1.29 17.17
CA ASP A 142 9.07 0.16 18.08
C ASP A 142 7.73 -0.60 18.18
N LEU A 143 7.80 -1.87 18.64
CA LEU A 143 6.61 -2.68 18.86
C LEU A 143 6.27 -2.76 20.34
N ASN A 144 5.03 -2.49 20.68
CA ASN A 144 4.50 -2.74 22.03
C ASN A 144 4.20 -4.25 22.18
N MET A 145 5.22 -5.02 22.60
CA MET A 145 5.11 -6.47 22.72
C MET A 145 4.07 -6.88 23.77
N ALA A 146 3.92 -6.14 24.87
CA ALA A 146 2.92 -6.42 25.89
C ALA A 146 1.50 -6.29 25.30
N ARG A 147 1.28 -5.27 24.46
CA ARG A 147 0.01 -5.10 23.76
C ARG A 147 -0.24 -6.22 22.75
N ILE A 148 0.77 -6.61 21.97
CA ILE A 148 0.69 -7.74 21.04
C ILE A 148 0.31 -9.02 21.77
N ASP A 149 0.98 -9.33 22.89
CA ASP A 149 0.69 -10.53 23.68
C ASP A 149 -0.73 -10.51 24.22
N SER A 150 -1.21 -9.36 24.70
CA SER A 150 -2.59 -9.21 25.22
C SER A 150 -3.69 -9.41 24.16
N LEU A 151 -3.37 -9.17 22.88
CA LEU A 151 -4.29 -9.33 21.76
C LEU A 151 -4.16 -10.68 21.06
N THR A 152 -3.13 -11.46 21.41
CA THR A 152 -2.84 -12.73 20.73
C THR A 152 -3.83 -13.81 21.13
N VAL A 153 -4.64 -14.27 20.21
CA VAL A 153 -5.61 -15.35 20.43
C VAL A 153 -5.06 -16.74 20.05
N ARG A 154 -4.01 -16.77 19.21
CA ARG A 154 -3.36 -18.02 18.79
C ARG A 154 -1.92 -17.73 18.39
N LYS A 155 -1.00 -18.60 18.78
CA LYS A 155 0.42 -18.56 18.42
C LYS A 155 0.88 -19.92 17.92
N GLU A 156 1.54 -19.97 16.78
CA GLU A 156 2.14 -21.18 16.23
C GLU A 156 3.62 -20.91 15.90
N THR A 157 4.47 -21.91 16.19
CA THR A 157 5.87 -21.86 15.80
C THR A 157 6.11 -22.85 14.68
N VAL A 158 6.52 -22.36 13.52
CA VAL A 158 6.90 -23.20 12.37
C VAL A 158 8.42 -23.32 12.35
N VAL A 159 8.90 -24.55 12.57
CA VAL A 159 10.33 -24.88 12.49
C VAL A 159 10.63 -25.54 11.17
N ARG A 160 11.59 -25.01 10.41
CA ARG A 160 12.06 -25.66 9.19
C ARG A 160 12.73 -26.98 9.55
N LYS A 161 12.20 -28.12 9.04
CA LYS A 161 12.91 -29.40 9.13
C LYS A 161 14.17 -29.28 8.25
N THR A 162 15.34 -29.25 8.86
CA THR A 162 16.59 -29.47 8.14
C THR A 162 16.63 -30.94 7.71
N SER A 163 16.55 -31.19 6.41
CA SER A 163 16.85 -32.52 5.89
C SER A 163 18.28 -32.86 6.29
N ALA A 164 18.45 -33.92 7.10
CA ALA A 164 19.76 -34.48 7.37
C ALA A 164 20.37 -34.84 6.00
N SER A 165 21.52 -34.23 5.70
CA SER A 165 22.32 -34.60 4.54
C SER A 165 22.69 -36.05 4.68
N GLY A 166 22.08 -36.92 3.84
CA GLY A 166 22.48 -38.31 3.76
C GLY A 166 23.96 -38.38 3.39
N GLN A 167 24.75 -38.91 4.30
CA GLN A 167 26.05 -39.47 3.98
C GLN A 167 25.84 -40.55 2.94
N ARG A 168 26.27 -40.31 1.70
CA ARG A 168 26.48 -41.39 0.73
C ARG A 168 27.86 -41.94 1.01
N SER A 169 27.88 -43.12 1.56
CA SER A 169 29.05 -44.06 1.56
C SER A 169 29.35 -44.51 0.15
#